data_6b97cd73a1ebc89d2da1acf326b3adbc
#
_entry.id   6b97cd73a1ebc89d2da1acf326b3adbc
#
_cell.length_a   1.000
_cell.length_b   1.000
_cell.length_c   1.000
_cell.angle_alpha   90.00
_cell.angle_beta   90.00
_cell.angle_gamma   90.00
#
_symmetry.space_group_name_H-M   'P 1'
#
loop_
_entity.id
_entity.type
_entity.pdbx_description
1 polymer ?
#
loop_
_entity_poly.entity_id
_entity_poly.type
_entity_poly.pdbx_seq_one_letter_code
_entity_poly.pdbx_strand_id
1 'polypeptide(L)'
;MKTLLTLQLTIFILVAVGFLMKKIHIIGPQGQKNINDLVIYLILPCNILHAFTQSATDGDFSNYLAILFISIGIQVFCVIYGKVMFRKESEDRRKCLQYGTICSNAGFLGNPIAEGVYGIEGLVLASVYLIPQRIMMWSSGLAVFSGSSDKMKTVKKVVTHPCILACVLGMILMITGLPIPPGLDGAVTAVGNCNTAMSMMVIGMILADINLKDFWDWTVVKYTVHRLIIIPAIVYIVCRFLPLSKTVLGLCVLLAAMPAGATTSILAEKYQVDSPFATKMVIFSTLLSLPTICLWSIVLQ
;
A
#
# COMPACT_ATOMS: atom_id res chain seq x y z
N MET A 1 18.61 -6.08 -14.17
CA MET A 1 18.49 -7.38 -13.50
C MET A 1 19.24 -7.50 -12.18
N LYS A 2 20.56 -7.29 -12.10
CA LYS A 2 21.30 -7.38 -10.80
C LYS A 2 20.73 -6.45 -9.72
N THR A 3 20.45 -5.19 -10.06
CA THR A 3 19.90 -4.19 -9.13
C THR A 3 18.53 -4.60 -8.55
N LEU A 4 17.65 -5.16 -9.38
CA LEU A 4 16.32 -5.62 -8.95
C LEU A 4 16.42 -6.82 -8.00
N LEU A 5 17.30 -7.79 -8.32
CA LEU A 5 17.54 -8.95 -7.45
C LEU A 5 18.14 -8.52 -6.10
N THR A 6 19.04 -7.53 -6.10
CA THR A 6 19.61 -6.99 -4.86
C THR A 6 18.54 -6.28 -4.02
N LEU A 7 17.68 -5.45 -4.65
CA LEU A 7 16.55 -4.81 -3.96
C LEU A 7 15.65 -5.85 -3.33
N GLN A 8 15.30 -6.89 -4.07
CA GLN A 8 14.43 -7.94 -3.59
C GLN A 8 15.03 -8.73 -2.44
N LEU A 9 16.33 -9.08 -2.56
CA LEU A 9 17.05 -9.74 -1.47
C LEU A 9 17.06 -8.86 -0.21
N THR A 10 17.28 -7.56 -0.36
CA THR A 10 17.21 -6.60 0.77
C THR A 10 15.83 -6.60 1.42
N ILE A 11 14.76 -6.56 0.64
CA ILE A 11 13.38 -6.63 1.13
C ILE A 11 13.15 -7.94 1.91
N PHE A 12 13.54 -9.08 1.34
CA PHE A 12 13.41 -10.39 2.00
C PHE A 12 14.19 -10.45 3.33
N ILE A 13 15.41 -9.93 3.36
CA ILE A 13 16.23 -9.90 4.59
C ILE A 13 15.55 -9.04 5.66
N LEU A 14 15.06 -7.85 5.31
CA LEU A 14 14.38 -6.97 6.27
C LEU A 14 13.07 -7.58 6.80
N VAL A 15 12.31 -8.26 5.94
CA VAL A 15 11.12 -9.03 6.35
C VAL A 15 11.52 -10.16 7.30
N ALA A 16 12.59 -10.91 6.99
CA ALA A 16 13.08 -11.98 7.86
C ALA A 16 13.56 -11.45 9.22
N VAL A 17 14.22 -10.30 9.27
CA VAL A 17 14.62 -9.63 10.51
C VAL A 17 13.39 -9.30 11.35
N GLY A 18 12.36 -8.66 10.78
CA GLY A 18 11.13 -8.33 11.50
C GLY A 18 10.40 -9.58 12.03
N PHE A 19 10.36 -10.65 11.23
CA PHE A 19 9.81 -11.96 11.63
C PHE A 19 10.55 -12.54 12.83
N LEU A 20 11.90 -12.57 12.77
CA LEU A 20 12.74 -13.06 13.85
C LEU A 20 12.58 -12.26 15.13
N MET A 21 12.64 -10.91 15.06
CA MET A 21 12.51 -10.03 16.23
C MET A 21 11.21 -10.30 17.01
N LYS A 22 10.14 -10.63 16.31
CA LYS A 22 8.86 -11.00 16.93
C LYS A 22 8.89 -12.43 17.47
N LYS A 23 9.43 -13.41 16.72
CA LYS A 23 9.48 -14.81 17.14
C LYS A 23 10.36 -15.02 18.37
N ILE A 24 11.46 -14.29 18.51
CA ILE A 24 12.33 -14.32 19.71
C ILE A 24 11.86 -13.38 20.84
N HIS A 25 10.66 -12.80 20.70
CA HIS A 25 9.98 -11.97 21.71
C HIS A 25 10.69 -10.66 22.07
N ILE A 26 11.64 -10.16 21.26
CA ILE A 26 12.22 -8.82 21.43
C ILE A 26 11.16 -7.75 21.20
N ILE A 27 10.26 -7.97 20.22
CA ILE A 27 9.14 -7.09 19.95
C ILE A 27 7.83 -7.85 20.23
N GLY A 28 7.15 -7.46 21.29
CA GLY A 28 5.81 -7.97 21.63
C GLY A 28 4.72 -7.28 20.82
N PRO A 29 3.43 -7.69 21.01
CA PRO A 29 2.28 -7.13 20.27
C PRO A 29 2.16 -5.61 20.40
N GLN A 30 2.38 -5.07 21.62
CA GLN A 30 2.32 -3.62 21.84
C GLN A 30 3.48 -2.88 21.15
N GLY A 31 4.69 -3.46 21.15
CA GLY A 31 5.85 -2.92 20.44
C GLY A 31 5.61 -2.85 18.94
N GLN A 32 5.03 -3.90 18.34
CA GLN A 32 4.63 -3.93 16.93
C GLN A 32 3.62 -2.82 16.60
N LYS A 33 2.61 -2.63 17.46
CA LYS A 33 1.62 -1.56 17.27
C LYS A 33 2.27 -0.18 17.30
N ASN A 34 3.16 0.07 18.27
CA ASN A 34 3.87 1.35 18.40
C ASN A 34 4.75 1.64 17.18
N ILE A 35 5.47 0.62 16.67
CA ILE A 35 6.28 0.73 15.45
C ILE A 35 5.38 1.02 14.23
N ASN A 36 4.27 0.33 14.11
CA ASN A 36 3.30 0.55 13.03
C ASN A 36 2.77 1.99 13.05
N ASP A 37 2.40 2.51 14.22
CA ASP A 37 1.94 3.88 14.38
C ASP A 37 3.07 4.88 14.04
N LEU A 38 4.30 4.64 14.46
CA LEU A 38 5.46 5.46 14.11
C LEU A 38 5.68 5.52 12.59
N VAL A 39 5.54 4.40 11.90
CA VAL A 39 5.65 4.37 10.43
C VAL A 39 4.53 5.18 9.78
N ILE A 40 3.27 5.01 10.20
CA ILE A 40 2.13 5.70 9.59
C ILE A 40 2.11 7.21 9.86
N TYR A 41 2.41 7.60 11.10
CA TYR A 41 2.21 8.99 11.53
C TYR A 41 3.44 9.88 11.40
N LEU A 42 4.64 9.28 11.24
CA LEU A 42 5.88 10.03 11.15
C LEU A 42 6.74 9.64 9.95
N ILE A 43 7.15 8.37 9.84
CA ILE A 43 8.15 7.94 8.86
C ILE A 43 7.62 8.08 7.42
N LEU A 44 6.44 7.55 7.13
CA LEU A 44 5.80 7.66 5.80
C LEU A 44 5.55 9.11 5.38
N PRO A 45 4.96 10.00 6.23
CA PRO A 45 4.83 11.40 5.90
C PRO A 45 6.16 12.10 5.58
N CYS A 46 7.22 11.84 6.37
CA CYS A 46 8.55 12.39 6.10
C CYS A 46 9.15 11.86 4.79
N ASN A 47 9.02 10.56 4.52
CA ASN A 47 9.48 9.96 3.26
C ASN A 47 8.75 10.54 2.05
N ILE A 48 7.43 10.73 2.12
CA ILE A 48 6.64 11.38 1.07
C ILE A 48 7.08 12.83 0.87
N LEU A 49 7.20 13.59 1.94
CA LEU A 49 7.61 15.01 1.87
C LEU A 49 9.00 15.13 1.24
N HIS A 50 9.96 14.33 1.71
CA HIS A 50 11.31 14.27 1.15
C HIS A 50 11.30 13.95 -0.36
N ALA A 51 10.50 12.98 -0.80
CA ALA A 51 10.41 12.63 -2.21
C ALA A 51 9.93 13.80 -3.08
N PHE A 52 8.92 14.54 -2.66
CA PHE A 52 8.43 15.72 -3.39
C PHE A 52 9.46 16.84 -3.44
N THR A 53 10.22 17.07 -2.36
CA THR A 53 11.23 18.14 -2.31
C THR A 53 12.50 17.81 -3.11
N GLN A 54 12.81 16.52 -3.29
CA GLN A 54 13.91 16.07 -4.14
C GLN A 54 13.52 15.90 -5.61
N SER A 55 12.23 15.85 -5.91
CA SER A 55 11.74 15.80 -7.30
C SER A 55 11.99 17.16 -7.93
N ALA A 56 12.83 17.20 -8.98
CA ALA A 56 13.06 18.43 -9.73
C ALA A 56 11.73 18.97 -10.28
N THR A 57 11.61 20.29 -10.33
CA THR A 57 10.46 21.01 -10.91
C THR A 57 10.21 20.68 -12.39
N ASP A 58 11.16 20.00 -13.04
CA ASP A 58 11.11 19.54 -14.43
C ASP A 58 10.30 18.22 -14.59
N GLY A 59 9.73 17.69 -13.51
CA GLY A 59 8.85 16.53 -13.57
C GLY A 59 7.63 16.81 -14.46
N ASP A 60 7.40 15.93 -15.44
CA ASP A 60 6.27 16.07 -16.35
C ASP A 60 4.95 16.00 -15.56
N PHE A 61 4.34 17.18 -15.31
CA PHE A 61 3.09 17.32 -14.57
C PHE A 61 1.98 16.45 -15.15
N SER A 62 2.09 16.08 -16.44
CA SER A 62 1.16 15.17 -17.10
C SER A 62 1.19 13.78 -16.48
N ASN A 63 2.36 13.29 -16.02
CA ASN A 63 2.49 12.01 -15.32
C ASN A 63 1.75 11.99 -13.98
N TYR A 64 1.77 13.09 -13.23
CA TYR A 64 1.04 13.19 -11.95
C TYR A 64 -0.48 13.16 -12.16
N LEU A 65 -0.98 13.88 -13.18
CA LEU A 65 -2.38 13.84 -13.55
C LEU A 65 -2.78 12.46 -14.08
N ALA A 66 -1.97 11.89 -14.96
CA ALA A 66 -2.23 10.57 -15.53
C ALA A 66 -2.36 9.51 -14.43
N ILE A 67 -1.40 9.42 -13.52
CA ILE A 67 -1.43 8.42 -12.44
C ILE A 67 -2.60 8.65 -11.48
N LEU A 68 -2.98 9.91 -11.21
CA LEU A 68 -4.13 10.26 -10.38
C LEU A 68 -5.44 9.76 -11.02
N PHE A 69 -5.69 10.08 -12.29
CA PHE A 69 -6.92 9.65 -12.97
C PHE A 69 -6.98 8.13 -13.15
N ILE A 70 -5.86 7.48 -13.47
CA ILE A 70 -5.81 6.02 -13.58
C ILE A 70 -6.06 5.38 -12.23
N SER A 71 -5.47 5.90 -11.14
CA SER A 71 -5.71 5.37 -9.80
C SER A 71 -7.17 5.51 -9.36
N ILE A 72 -7.86 6.60 -9.73
CA ILE A 72 -9.32 6.73 -9.54
C ILE A 72 -10.05 5.61 -10.30
N GLY A 73 -9.72 5.40 -11.56
CA GLY A 73 -10.30 4.33 -12.38
C GLY A 73 -10.07 2.94 -11.77
N ILE A 74 -8.85 2.66 -11.30
CA ILE A 74 -8.51 1.40 -10.62
C ILE A 74 -9.32 1.23 -9.33
N GLN A 75 -9.49 2.29 -8.54
CA GLN A 75 -10.30 2.21 -7.31
C GLN A 75 -11.76 1.93 -7.60
N VAL A 76 -12.36 2.61 -8.57
CA VAL A 76 -13.73 2.34 -9.02
C VAL A 76 -13.87 0.91 -9.53
N PHE A 77 -12.92 0.45 -10.35
CA PHE A 77 -12.86 -0.93 -10.80
C PHE A 77 -12.80 -1.92 -9.64
N CYS A 78 -11.93 -1.71 -8.64
CA CYS A 78 -11.79 -2.58 -7.47
C CYS A 78 -13.10 -2.65 -6.64
N VAL A 79 -13.84 -1.54 -6.51
CA VAL A 79 -15.15 -1.53 -5.83
C VAL A 79 -16.15 -2.42 -6.56
N ILE A 80 -16.28 -2.24 -7.88
CA ILE A 80 -17.21 -3.01 -8.71
C ILE A 80 -16.80 -4.49 -8.74
N TYR A 81 -15.51 -4.75 -8.97
CA TYR A 81 -14.92 -6.08 -9.04
C TYR A 81 -15.16 -6.87 -7.75
N GLY A 82 -14.87 -6.27 -6.59
CA GLY A 82 -15.09 -6.91 -5.29
C GLY A 82 -16.56 -7.26 -5.03
N LYS A 83 -17.49 -6.38 -5.43
CA LYS A 83 -18.93 -6.64 -5.29
C LYS A 83 -19.42 -7.78 -6.19
N VAL A 84 -18.94 -7.86 -7.41
CA VAL A 84 -19.38 -8.87 -8.39
C VAL A 84 -18.74 -10.22 -8.11
N MET A 85 -17.43 -10.26 -7.92
CA MET A 85 -16.65 -11.50 -7.83
C MET A 85 -16.96 -12.28 -6.55
N PHE A 86 -17.16 -11.58 -5.43
CA PHE A 86 -17.35 -12.22 -4.12
C PHE A 86 -18.82 -12.21 -3.64
N ARG A 87 -19.78 -12.02 -4.53
CA ARG A 87 -21.22 -11.92 -4.19
C ARG A 87 -21.83 -13.18 -3.57
N LYS A 88 -21.21 -14.35 -3.83
CA LYS A 88 -21.69 -15.65 -3.34
C LYS A 88 -21.14 -16.03 -1.96
N GLU A 89 -20.18 -15.30 -1.44
CA GLU A 89 -19.58 -15.55 -0.13
C GLU A 89 -20.52 -15.09 0.99
N SER A 90 -20.35 -15.67 2.18
CA SER A 90 -21.10 -15.26 3.39
C SER A 90 -20.90 -13.76 3.64
N GLU A 91 -21.87 -13.11 4.29
CA GLU A 91 -21.87 -11.65 4.44
C GLU A 91 -20.57 -11.13 5.06
N ASP A 92 -20.11 -11.77 6.16
CA ASP A 92 -18.92 -11.34 6.88
C ASP A 92 -17.64 -11.52 6.06
N ARG A 93 -17.47 -12.68 5.41
CA ARG A 93 -16.34 -12.91 4.50
C ARG A 93 -16.37 -11.98 3.29
N ARG A 94 -17.56 -11.73 2.75
CA ARG A 94 -17.76 -10.81 1.63
C ARG A 94 -17.32 -9.39 1.97
N LYS A 95 -17.62 -8.89 3.18
CA LYS A 95 -17.14 -7.59 3.67
C LYS A 95 -15.61 -7.53 3.69
N CYS A 96 -14.96 -8.55 4.23
CA CYS A 96 -13.50 -8.63 4.26
C CYS A 96 -12.88 -8.65 2.86
N LEU A 97 -13.43 -9.47 1.95
CA LEU A 97 -12.97 -9.61 0.57
C LEU A 97 -13.13 -8.31 -0.24
N GLN A 98 -14.28 -7.65 -0.12
CA GLN A 98 -14.55 -6.37 -0.78
C GLN A 98 -13.61 -5.29 -0.28
N TYR A 99 -13.46 -5.16 1.05
CA TYR A 99 -12.55 -4.17 1.61
C TYR A 99 -11.10 -4.43 1.21
N GLY A 100 -10.59 -5.65 1.33
CA GLY A 100 -9.23 -6.00 0.94
C GLY A 100 -8.97 -5.83 -0.58
N THR A 101 -10.03 -5.92 -1.41
CA THR A 101 -9.92 -5.62 -2.85
C THR A 101 -9.76 -4.11 -3.10
N ILE A 102 -10.44 -3.26 -2.34
CA ILE A 102 -10.36 -1.80 -2.42
C ILE A 102 -9.06 -1.30 -1.80
N CYS A 103 -8.68 -1.83 -0.64
CA CYS A 103 -7.61 -1.33 0.22
C CYS A 103 -6.42 -2.29 0.22
N SER A 104 -5.48 -2.05 -0.70
CA SER A 104 -4.21 -2.79 -0.75
C SER A 104 -3.16 -2.23 0.22
N ASN A 105 -2.12 -3.03 0.46
CA ASN A 105 -0.96 -2.63 1.26
C ASN A 105 0.05 -1.79 0.45
N ALA A 106 -0.43 -0.95 -0.46
CA ALA A 106 0.42 -0.14 -1.32
C ALA A 106 1.17 0.98 -0.55
N GLY A 107 0.70 1.38 0.62
CA GLY A 107 1.40 2.36 1.46
C GLY A 107 2.66 1.79 2.10
N PHE A 108 2.55 0.64 2.79
CA PHE A 108 3.69 0.03 3.49
C PHE A 108 4.62 -0.75 2.57
N LEU A 109 4.06 -1.55 1.67
CA LEU A 109 4.83 -2.40 0.77
C LEU A 109 5.10 -1.71 -0.57
N GLY A 110 4.10 -1.00 -1.11
CA GLY A 110 4.19 -0.43 -2.44
C GLY A 110 5.13 0.77 -2.54
N ASN A 111 5.12 1.71 -1.58
CA ASN A 111 6.02 2.87 -1.60
C ASN A 111 7.50 2.47 -1.61
N PRO A 112 8.00 1.61 -0.69
CA PRO A 112 9.39 1.15 -0.74
C PRO A 112 9.77 0.43 -2.05
N ILE A 113 8.84 -0.33 -2.61
CA ILE A 113 9.08 -1.04 -3.88
C ILE A 113 9.10 -0.04 -5.05
N ALA A 114 8.17 0.92 -5.07
CA ALA A 114 8.12 1.97 -6.08
C ALA A 114 9.41 2.81 -6.07
N GLU A 115 9.87 3.19 -4.88
CA GLU A 115 11.14 3.90 -4.67
C GLU A 115 12.35 3.06 -5.12
N GLY A 116 12.37 1.79 -4.77
CA GLY A 116 13.46 0.89 -5.12
C GLY A 116 13.55 0.55 -6.61
N VAL A 117 12.42 0.51 -7.33
CA VAL A 117 12.37 0.18 -8.77
C VAL A 117 12.50 1.41 -9.65
N TYR A 118 11.86 2.53 -9.28
CA TYR A 118 11.74 3.75 -10.08
C TYR A 118 12.39 4.97 -9.43
N GLY A 119 13.11 4.80 -8.30
CA GLY A 119 13.75 5.90 -7.60
C GLY A 119 12.76 6.86 -6.92
N ILE A 120 13.23 8.07 -6.63
CA ILE A 120 12.44 9.12 -5.98
C ILE A 120 11.19 9.49 -6.79
N GLU A 121 11.28 9.55 -8.12
CA GLU A 121 10.13 9.79 -9.00
C GLU A 121 9.04 8.73 -8.78
N GLY A 122 9.44 7.47 -8.68
CA GLY A 122 8.52 6.37 -8.36
C GLY A 122 7.79 6.55 -7.04
N LEU A 123 8.47 7.03 -6.00
CA LEU A 123 7.86 7.30 -4.70
C LEU A 123 6.87 8.46 -4.77
N VAL A 124 7.19 9.55 -5.49
CA VAL A 124 6.27 10.68 -5.69
C VAL A 124 5.00 10.23 -6.40
N LEU A 125 5.14 9.55 -7.53
CA LEU A 125 4.00 9.03 -8.31
C LEU A 125 3.17 8.02 -7.50
N ALA A 126 3.81 7.12 -6.74
CA ALA A 126 3.12 6.20 -5.85
C ALA A 126 2.34 6.93 -4.75
N SER A 127 2.88 8.04 -4.23
CA SER A 127 2.21 8.86 -3.22
C SER A 127 0.94 9.51 -3.77
N VAL A 128 0.98 9.99 -5.02
CA VAL A 128 -0.19 10.53 -5.76
C VAL A 128 -1.21 9.41 -6.04
N TYR A 129 -0.75 8.24 -6.52
CA TYR A 129 -1.60 7.06 -6.74
C TYR A 129 -2.40 6.67 -5.48
N LEU A 130 -1.79 6.81 -4.31
CA LEU A 130 -2.41 6.42 -3.05
C LEU A 130 -3.47 7.39 -2.54
N ILE A 131 -3.58 8.62 -3.08
CA ILE A 131 -4.60 9.59 -2.66
C ILE A 131 -6.02 9.02 -2.84
N PRO A 132 -6.44 8.57 -4.05
CA PRO A 132 -7.76 7.95 -4.23
C PRO A 132 -7.96 6.71 -3.37
N GLN A 133 -6.95 5.86 -3.20
CA GLN A 133 -7.07 4.68 -2.35
C GLN A 133 -7.35 5.05 -0.89
N ARG A 134 -6.69 6.08 -0.34
CA ARG A 134 -6.94 6.54 1.03
C ARG A 134 -8.33 7.14 1.19
N ILE A 135 -8.82 7.88 0.18
CA ILE A 135 -10.19 8.38 0.16
C ILE A 135 -11.17 7.20 0.19
N MET A 136 -10.96 6.21 -0.67
CA MET A 136 -11.84 5.03 -0.75
C MET A 136 -11.76 4.17 0.53
N MET A 137 -10.60 4.04 1.14
CA MET A 137 -10.40 3.30 2.39
C MET A 137 -11.28 3.83 3.52
N TRP A 138 -11.36 5.14 3.67
CA TRP A 138 -12.13 5.79 4.75
C TRP A 138 -13.57 6.14 4.37
N SER A 139 -13.96 6.00 3.11
CA SER A 139 -15.32 6.24 2.61
C SER A 139 -16.06 4.93 2.32
N SER A 140 -16.07 4.51 1.05
CA SER A 140 -16.78 3.30 0.63
C SER A 140 -16.22 2.03 1.25
N GLY A 141 -14.89 1.97 1.51
CA GLY A 141 -14.28 0.84 2.19
C GLY A 141 -14.79 0.70 3.62
N LEU A 142 -14.81 1.79 4.40
CA LEU A 142 -15.36 1.76 5.75
C LEU A 142 -16.86 1.45 5.76
N ALA A 143 -17.62 1.95 4.78
CA ALA A 143 -19.05 1.70 4.66
C ALA A 143 -19.38 0.21 4.45
N VAL A 144 -18.48 -0.57 3.85
CA VAL A 144 -18.62 -2.03 3.70
C VAL A 144 -18.74 -2.72 5.05
N PHE A 145 -18.01 -2.25 6.07
CA PHE A 145 -18.07 -2.83 7.42
C PHE A 145 -19.17 -2.22 8.28
N SER A 146 -19.33 -0.89 8.25
CA SER A 146 -20.22 -0.17 9.17
C SER A 146 -21.70 -0.12 8.72
N GLY A 147 -21.98 -0.46 7.46
CA GLY A 147 -23.31 -0.32 6.87
C GLY A 147 -23.77 1.14 6.68
N SER A 148 -23.06 2.12 7.23
CA SER A 148 -23.33 3.56 7.08
C SER A 148 -22.04 4.35 7.00
N SER A 149 -22.01 5.41 6.20
CA SER A 149 -20.88 6.36 6.16
C SER A 149 -21.37 7.74 6.65
N ASP A 150 -20.85 8.16 7.80
CA ASP A 150 -20.94 9.57 8.20
C ASP A 150 -19.95 10.37 7.32
N LYS A 151 -20.51 11.04 6.32
CA LYS A 151 -19.73 11.78 5.30
C LYS A 151 -18.78 12.80 5.93
N MET A 152 -19.22 13.50 6.97
CA MET A 152 -18.41 14.53 7.62
C MET A 152 -17.21 13.93 8.37
N LYS A 153 -17.41 12.85 9.13
CA LYS A 153 -16.32 12.12 9.80
C LYS A 153 -15.35 11.50 8.80
N THR A 154 -15.85 11.02 7.68
CA THR A 154 -15.03 10.49 6.58
C THR A 154 -14.14 11.56 5.98
N VAL A 155 -14.70 12.70 5.59
CA VAL A 155 -13.94 13.84 5.03
C VAL A 155 -12.87 14.28 6.03
N LYS A 156 -13.24 14.46 7.32
CA LYS A 156 -12.27 14.84 8.35
C LYS A 156 -11.10 13.84 8.44
N LYS A 157 -11.36 12.55 8.48
CA LYS A 157 -10.29 11.49 8.54
C LYS A 157 -9.39 11.50 7.31
N VAL A 158 -9.94 11.73 6.13
CA VAL A 158 -9.17 11.82 4.89
C VAL A 158 -8.28 13.05 4.90
N VAL A 159 -8.86 14.23 5.14
CA VAL A 159 -8.13 15.52 5.09
C VAL A 159 -7.07 15.62 6.19
N THR A 160 -7.31 15.04 7.36
CA THR A 160 -6.33 15.03 8.46
C THR A 160 -5.36 13.85 8.42
N HIS A 161 -5.41 12.99 7.39
CA HIS A 161 -4.47 11.87 7.29
C HIS A 161 -3.06 12.37 7.03
N PRO A 162 -2.05 12.01 7.85
CA PRO A 162 -0.71 12.61 7.79
C PRO A 162 -0.02 12.43 6.43
N CYS A 163 -0.22 11.29 5.77
CA CYS A 163 0.34 11.09 4.43
C CYS A 163 -0.36 11.94 3.35
N ILE A 164 -1.65 12.30 3.52
CA ILE A 164 -2.34 13.20 2.58
C ILE A 164 -1.83 14.63 2.80
N LEU A 165 -1.69 15.04 4.05
CA LEU A 165 -1.10 16.34 4.39
C LEU A 165 0.32 16.46 3.85
N ALA A 166 1.15 15.41 3.99
CA ALA A 166 2.50 15.37 3.43
C ALA A 166 2.51 15.44 1.89
N CYS A 167 1.57 14.77 1.19
CA CYS A 167 1.43 14.89 -0.26
C CYS A 167 1.05 16.32 -0.67
N VAL A 168 0.07 16.93 -0.01
CA VAL A 168 -0.37 18.30 -0.33
C VAL A 168 0.76 19.29 -0.07
N LEU A 169 1.38 19.23 1.11
CA LEU A 169 2.50 20.09 1.46
C LEU A 169 3.69 19.89 0.51
N GLY A 170 4.04 18.64 0.23
CA GLY A 170 5.10 18.30 -0.70
C GLY A 170 4.85 18.83 -2.12
N MET A 171 3.61 18.69 -2.65
CA MET A 171 3.24 19.28 -3.94
C MET A 171 3.35 20.82 -3.93
N ILE A 172 2.92 21.48 -2.86
CA ILE A 172 3.06 22.93 -2.73
C ILE A 172 4.54 23.34 -2.78
N LEU A 173 5.39 22.67 -2.00
CA LEU A 173 6.82 22.97 -1.96
C LEU A 173 7.48 22.70 -3.34
N MET A 174 7.13 21.61 -4.01
CA MET A 174 7.61 21.28 -5.34
C MET A 174 7.22 22.34 -6.38
N ILE A 175 5.96 22.79 -6.39
CA ILE A 175 5.45 23.77 -7.35
C ILE A 175 6.02 25.18 -7.07
N THR A 176 6.13 25.56 -5.80
CA THR A 176 6.61 26.91 -5.41
C THR A 176 8.13 27.02 -5.42
N GLY A 177 8.86 25.90 -5.41
CA GLY A 177 10.31 25.88 -5.27
C GLY A 177 10.82 26.41 -3.93
N LEU A 178 9.95 26.52 -2.92
CA LEU A 178 10.33 27.00 -1.58
C LEU A 178 11.21 25.97 -0.87
N PRO A 179 12.44 26.33 -0.46
CA PRO A 179 13.33 25.40 0.21
C PRO A 179 12.86 25.14 1.66
N ILE A 180 12.98 23.92 2.10
CA ILE A 180 12.87 23.59 3.53
C ILE A 180 14.14 24.09 4.24
N PRO A 181 14.05 24.69 5.44
CA PRO A 181 15.23 25.06 6.23
C PRO A 181 16.19 23.86 6.42
N PRO A 182 17.50 24.01 6.24
CA PRO A 182 18.46 22.88 6.16
C PRO A 182 18.39 21.90 7.34
N GLY A 183 18.21 22.38 8.58
CA GLY A 183 18.08 21.53 9.75
C GLY A 183 16.81 20.70 9.76
N LEU A 184 15.69 21.25 9.27
CA LEU A 184 14.42 20.55 9.15
C LEU A 184 14.47 19.55 7.99
N ASP A 185 15.02 19.93 6.85
CA ASP A 185 15.21 19.04 5.69
C ASP A 185 16.07 17.83 6.06
N GLY A 186 17.18 18.04 6.76
CA GLY A 186 18.03 16.95 7.27
C GLY A 186 17.26 16.00 8.20
N ALA A 187 16.41 16.52 9.10
CA ALA A 187 15.61 15.70 9.98
C ALA A 187 14.52 14.90 9.21
N VAL A 188 13.82 15.56 8.28
CA VAL A 188 12.80 14.91 7.42
C VAL A 188 13.43 13.80 6.58
N THR A 189 14.58 14.06 5.99
CA THR A 189 15.34 13.08 5.20
C THR A 189 15.78 11.89 6.05
N ALA A 190 16.37 12.13 7.22
CA ALA A 190 16.86 11.06 8.10
C ALA A 190 15.69 10.14 8.55
N VAL A 191 14.57 10.72 8.96
CA VAL A 191 13.37 9.96 9.34
C VAL A 191 12.76 9.26 8.13
N GLY A 192 12.63 9.93 6.99
CA GLY A 192 12.08 9.37 5.75
C GLY A 192 12.86 8.14 5.25
N ASN A 193 14.18 8.17 5.34
CA ASN A 193 15.06 7.06 4.94
C ASN A 193 14.87 5.78 5.78
N CYS A 194 14.26 5.88 6.96
CA CYS A 194 13.88 4.69 7.74
C CYS A 194 12.68 3.92 7.13
N ASN A 195 11.96 4.49 6.13
CA ASN A 195 10.70 3.95 5.65
C ASN A 195 10.82 2.51 5.16
N THR A 196 11.74 2.23 4.25
CA THR A 196 11.89 0.88 3.68
C THR A 196 12.22 -0.16 4.76
N ALA A 197 13.18 0.14 5.64
CA ALA A 197 13.58 -0.79 6.69
C ALA A 197 12.43 -1.06 7.68
N MET A 198 11.81 -0.01 8.20
CA MET A 198 10.77 -0.14 9.21
C MET A 198 9.49 -0.77 8.65
N SER A 199 9.08 -0.38 7.44
CA SER A 199 7.89 -0.96 6.78
C SER A 199 8.08 -2.45 6.49
N MET A 200 9.25 -2.88 6.02
CA MET A 200 9.53 -4.30 5.74
C MET A 200 9.62 -5.12 7.03
N MET A 201 10.22 -4.58 8.09
CA MET A 201 10.21 -5.24 9.40
C MET A 201 8.79 -5.38 9.98
N VAL A 202 7.92 -4.37 9.82
CA VAL A 202 6.51 -4.48 10.22
C VAL A 202 5.81 -5.61 9.46
N ILE A 203 6.04 -5.75 8.17
CA ILE A 203 5.50 -6.86 7.38
C ILE A 203 6.01 -8.21 7.92
N GLY A 204 7.29 -8.31 8.23
CA GLY A 204 7.87 -9.50 8.85
C GLY A 204 7.22 -9.85 10.18
N MET A 205 6.98 -8.86 11.04
CA MET A 205 6.27 -9.05 12.31
C MET A 205 4.83 -9.54 12.11
N ILE A 206 4.11 -9.02 11.10
CA ILE A 206 2.77 -9.51 10.75
C ILE A 206 2.83 -10.96 10.29
N LEU A 207 3.79 -11.33 9.47
CA LEU A 207 3.98 -12.71 9.02
C LEU A 207 4.32 -13.67 10.17
N ALA A 208 4.95 -13.20 11.25
CA ALA A 208 5.25 -14.02 12.42
C ALA A 208 4.01 -14.46 13.22
N ASP A 209 2.86 -13.81 13.04
CA ASP A 209 1.59 -14.17 13.68
C ASP A 209 0.88 -15.36 13.00
N ILE A 210 1.47 -15.95 11.96
CA ILE A 210 0.88 -17.08 11.24
C ILE A 210 0.73 -18.31 12.16
N ASN A 211 -0.49 -18.80 12.24
CA ASN A 211 -0.78 -20.15 12.75
C ASN A 211 -0.91 -21.12 11.57
N LEU A 212 0.12 -21.94 11.35
CA LEU A 212 0.19 -22.87 10.21
C LEU A 212 -0.90 -23.95 10.23
N LYS A 213 -1.50 -24.26 11.38
CA LYS A 213 -2.50 -25.35 11.51
C LYS A 213 -3.83 -25.03 10.82
N ASP A 214 -4.20 -23.73 10.73
CA ASP A 214 -5.46 -23.26 10.13
C ASP A 214 -5.24 -22.39 8.88
N PHE A 215 -4.09 -22.53 8.25
CA PHE A 215 -3.64 -21.58 7.22
C PHE A 215 -4.41 -21.73 5.88
N TRP A 216 -4.92 -22.93 5.58
CA TRP A 216 -5.51 -23.22 4.28
C TRP A 216 -7.01 -22.89 4.23
N ASP A 217 -7.39 -22.00 3.32
CA ASP A 217 -8.79 -21.67 3.01
C ASP A 217 -8.89 -21.36 1.51
N TRP A 218 -9.71 -22.11 0.78
CA TRP A 218 -9.86 -21.94 -0.67
C TRP A 218 -10.34 -20.55 -1.08
N THR A 219 -11.19 -19.91 -0.27
CA THR A 219 -11.64 -18.54 -0.52
C THR A 219 -10.48 -17.55 -0.41
N VAL A 220 -9.58 -17.77 0.55
CA VAL A 220 -8.35 -16.97 0.70
C VAL A 220 -7.41 -17.16 -0.48
N VAL A 221 -7.21 -18.41 -0.94
CA VAL A 221 -6.40 -18.71 -2.13
C VAL A 221 -6.99 -18.04 -3.37
N LYS A 222 -8.29 -18.21 -3.60
CA LYS A 222 -9.01 -17.57 -4.70
C LYS A 222 -8.84 -16.05 -4.67
N TYR A 223 -9.08 -15.42 -3.52
CA TYR A 223 -8.87 -13.98 -3.33
C TYR A 223 -7.45 -13.57 -3.68
N THR A 224 -6.46 -14.30 -3.21
CA THR A 224 -5.05 -13.99 -3.43
C THR A 224 -4.67 -14.03 -4.91
N VAL A 225 -5.16 -15.02 -5.65
CA VAL A 225 -4.98 -15.10 -7.12
C VAL A 225 -5.63 -13.89 -7.81
N HIS A 226 -6.85 -13.53 -7.41
CA HIS A 226 -7.52 -12.35 -7.96
C HIS A 226 -6.72 -11.09 -7.64
N ARG A 227 -6.24 -10.93 -6.42
CA ARG A 227 -5.57 -9.72 -5.95
C ARG A 227 -4.17 -9.53 -6.55
N LEU A 228 -3.37 -10.60 -6.60
CA LEU A 228 -1.96 -10.51 -6.97
C LEU A 228 -1.70 -10.75 -8.47
N ILE A 229 -2.66 -11.37 -9.18
CA ILE A 229 -2.47 -11.76 -10.59
C ILE A 229 -3.55 -11.16 -11.47
N ILE A 230 -4.84 -11.43 -11.21
CA ILE A 230 -5.91 -11.07 -12.14
C ILE A 230 -6.12 -9.54 -12.18
N ILE A 231 -6.23 -8.89 -11.03
CA ILE A 231 -6.41 -7.43 -10.98
C ILE A 231 -5.25 -6.69 -11.65
N PRO A 232 -3.96 -6.94 -11.28
CA PRO A 232 -2.86 -6.26 -11.95
C PRO A 232 -2.72 -6.63 -13.44
N ALA A 233 -3.10 -7.85 -13.86
CA ALA A 233 -3.13 -8.22 -15.28
C ALA A 233 -4.16 -7.40 -16.07
N ILE A 234 -5.36 -7.20 -15.51
CA ILE A 234 -6.38 -6.35 -16.12
C ILE A 234 -5.88 -4.90 -16.19
N VAL A 235 -5.29 -4.38 -15.10
CA VAL A 235 -4.71 -3.03 -15.07
C VAL A 235 -3.61 -2.90 -16.13
N TYR A 236 -2.72 -3.90 -16.24
CA TYR A 236 -1.67 -3.92 -17.27
C TYR A 236 -2.25 -3.84 -18.68
N ILE A 237 -3.23 -4.70 -18.99
CA ILE A 237 -3.86 -4.72 -20.32
C ILE A 237 -4.50 -3.36 -20.62
N VAL A 238 -5.28 -2.81 -19.69
CA VAL A 238 -5.96 -1.51 -19.90
C VAL A 238 -4.95 -0.38 -20.06
N CYS A 239 -3.95 -0.29 -19.16
CA CYS A 239 -2.94 0.78 -19.21
C CYS A 239 -2.07 0.72 -20.46
N ARG A 240 -1.86 -0.48 -21.06
CA ARG A 240 -1.07 -0.63 -22.29
C ARG A 240 -1.71 0.04 -23.52
N PHE A 241 -3.03 0.22 -23.51
CA PHE A 241 -3.73 0.93 -24.59
C PHE A 241 -3.81 2.45 -24.38
N LEU A 242 -3.32 2.96 -23.25
CA LEU A 242 -3.29 4.38 -22.94
C LEU A 242 -1.92 4.98 -23.29
N PRO A 243 -1.86 6.25 -23.69
CA PRO A 243 -0.59 6.95 -23.98
C PRO A 243 0.13 7.31 -22.68
N LEU A 244 0.68 6.31 -21.99
CA LEU A 244 1.33 6.46 -20.68
C LEU A 244 2.84 6.32 -20.81
N SER A 245 3.59 7.03 -19.95
CA SER A 245 4.99 6.76 -19.76
C SER A 245 5.20 5.35 -19.17
N LYS A 246 6.34 4.73 -19.47
CA LYS A 246 6.67 3.39 -18.92
C LYS A 246 6.64 3.37 -17.39
N THR A 247 7.09 4.45 -16.76
CA THR A 247 7.09 4.60 -15.29
C THR A 247 5.66 4.61 -14.74
N VAL A 248 4.75 5.40 -15.32
CA VAL A 248 3.35 5.47 -14.88
C VAL A 248 2.64 4.13 -15.07
N LEU A 249 2.78 3.50 -16.24
CA LEU A 249 2.22 2.18 -16.50
C LEU A 249 2.74 1.15 -15.49
N GLY A 250 4.06 1.08 -15.33
CA GLY A 250 4.68 0.14 -14.42
C GLY A 250 4.25 0.33 -12.97
N LEU A 251 4.16 1.57 -12.51
CA LEU A 251 3.70 1.88 -11.16
C LEU A 251 2.22 1.52 -10.94
N CYS A 252 1.34 1.82 -11.89
CA CYS A 252 -0.08 1.46 -11.79
C CYS A 252 -0.25 -0.06 -11.62
N VAL A 253 0.47 -0.86 -12.39
CA VAL A 253 0.42 -2.32 -12.30
C VAL A 253 1.04 -2.83 -11.01
N LEU A 254 2.23 -2.31 -10.65
CA LEU A 254 2.96 -2.73 -9.46
C LEU A 254 2.16 -2.44 -8.18
N LEU A 255 1.58 -1.24 -8.07
CA LEU A 255 0.76 -0.86 -6.92
C LEU A 255 -0.60 -1.58 -6.90
N ALA A 256 -1.15 -1.92 -8.06
CA ALA A 256 -2.32 -2.79 -8.17
C ALA A 256 -2.01 -4.24 -7.76
N ALA A 257 -0.77 -4.71 -7.87
CA ALA A 257 -0.32 -6.04 -7.46
C ALA A 257 -0.01 -6.17 -5.95
N MET A 258 -0.19 -5.11 -5.17
CA MET A 258 0.04 -5.16 -3.72
C MET A 258 -1.01 -6.02 -3.02
N PRO A 259 -0.64 -6.74 -1.94
CA PRO A 259 -1.54 -7.61 -1.18
C PRO A 259 -2.63 -6.83 -0.43
N ALA A 260 -3.51 -7.52 0.27
CA ALA A 260 -4.49 -6.89 1.14
C ALA A 260 -3.82 -6.02 2.22
N GLY A 261 -4.39 -4.86 2.49
CA GLY A 261 -3.93 -3.98 3.56
C GLY A 261 -4.23 -4.57 4.96
N ALA A 262 -3.30 -4.39 5.90
CA ALA A 262 -3.48 -4.83 7.30
C ALA A 262 -4.73 -4.20 7.96
N THR A 263 -5.17 -3.04 7.48
CA THR A 263 -6.42 -2.40 7.90
C THR A 263 -7.65 -3.29 7.72
N THR A 264 -7.60 -4.28 6.83
CA THR A 264 -8.70 -5.23 6.63
C THR A 264 -8.98 -6.05 7.90
N SER A 265 -7.94 -6.61 8.53
CA SER A 265 -8.09 -7.37 9.76
C SER A 265 -8.46 -6.48 10.96
N ILE A 266 -7.86 -5.28 11.05
CA ILE A 266 -8.14 -4.31 12.10
C ILE A 266 -9.61 -3.86 12.08
N LEU A 267 -10.17 -3.59 10.89
CA LEU A 267 -11.57 -3.20 10.77
C LEU A 267 -12.51 -4.38 10.96
N ALA A 268 -12.15 -5.57 10.48
CA ALA A 268 -12.93 -6.77 10.73
C ALA A 268 -13.08 -7.05 12.23
N GLU A 269 -12.02 -6.91 13.01
CA GLU A 269 -12.05 -7.02 14.46
C GLU A 269 -12.90 -5.91 15.09
N LYS A 270 -12.68 -4.66 14.73
CA LYS A 270 -13.42 -3.50 15.27
C LYS A 270 -14.93 -3.59 15.04
N TYR A 271 -15.36 -4.11 13.89
CA TYR A 271 -16.77 -4.24 13.52
C TYR A 271 -17.35 -5.64 13.78
N GLN A 272 -16.60 -6.50 14.51
CA GLN A 272 -17.00 -7.86 14.89
C GLN A 272 -17.47 -8.72 13.71
N VAL A 273 -16.75 -8.60 12.59
CA VAL A 273 -16.90 -9.41 11.39
C VAL A 273 -15.90 -10.59 11.46
N ASP A 274 -15.82 -11.49 10.48
CA ASP A 274 -14.87 -12.63 10.48
C ASP A 274 -13.39 -12.19 10.49
N SER A 275 -12.91 -11.71 11.66
CA SER A 275 -11.54 -11.23 11.87
C SER A 275 -10.48 -12.32 11.65
N PRO A 276 -10.69 -13.60 12.08
CA PRO A 276 -9.76 -14.67 11.77
C PRO A 276 -9.58 -14.88 10.25
N PHE A 277 -10.68 -14.84 9.49
CA PHE A 277 -10.63 -14.93 8.03
C PHE A 277 -9.89 -13.73 7.41
N ALA A 278 -10.20 -12.50 7.85
CA ALA A 278 -9.54 -11.29 7.39
C ALA A 278 -8.02 -11.33 7.64
N THR A 279 -7.61 -11.80 8.80
CA THR A 279 -6.20 -11.96 9.18
C THR A 279 -5.50 -12.99 8.29
N LYS A 280 -6.11 -14.15 8.05
CA LYS A 280 -5.59 -15.16 7.10
C LYS A 280 -5.42 -14.57 5.71
N MET A 281 -6.41 -13.82 5.22
CA MET A 281 -6.39 -13.19 3.90
C MET A 281 -5.24 -12.19 3.76
N VAL A 282 -5.03 -11.33 4.75
CA VAL A 282 -3.92 -10.36 4.77
C VAL A 282 -2.58 -11.10 4.77
N ILE A 283 -2.39 -12.03 5.68
CA ILE A 283 -1.12 -12.76 5.85
C ILE A 283 -0.79 -13.59 4.59
N PHE A 284 -1.77 -14.38 4.09
CA PHE A 284 -1.57 -15.24 2.93
C PHE A 284 -1.25 -14.44 1.67
N SER A 285 -2.00 -13.36 1.41
CA SER A 285 -1.72 -12.49 0.27
C SER A 285 -0.38 -11.77 0.42
N THR A 286 0.02 -11.35 1.63
CA THR A 286 1.30 -10.71 1.89
C THR A 286 2.46 -11.67 1.65
N LEU A 287 2.36 -12.92 2.12
CA LEU A 287 3.38 -13.94 1.89
C LEU A 287 3.58 -14.21 0.39
N LEU A 288 2.48 -14.42 -0.34
CA LEU A 288 2.55 -14.69 -1.78
C LEU A 288 2.84 -13.45 -2.62
N SER A 289 2.66 -12.24 -2.08
CA SER A 289 3.03 -11.02 -2.80
C SER A 289 4.54 -10.89 -3.00
N LEU A 290 5.36 -11.42 -2.11
CA LEU A 290 6.82 -11.34 -2.22
C LEU A 290 7.32 -11.93 -3.56
N PRO A 291 7.03 -13.18 -3.94
CA PRO A 291 7.41 -13.70 -5.25
C PRO A 291 6.64 -13.09 -6.42
N THR A 292 5.35 -12.73 -6.26
CA THR A 292 4.57 -12.17 -7.38
C THR A 292 4.97 -10.75 -7.74
N ILE A 293 5.41 -9.93 -6.79
CA ILE A 293 6.00 -8.62 -7.06
C ILE A 293 7.27 -8.76 -7.89
N CYS A 294 8.09 -9.77 -7.60
CA CYS A 294 9.27 -10.10 -8.40
C CYS A 294 8.89 -10.37 -9.84
N LEU A 295 7.88 -11.21 -10.06
CA LEU A 295 7.41 -11.57 -11.40
C LEU A 295 6.87 -10.33 -12.14
N TRP A 296 6.02 -9.52 -11.50
CA TRP A 296 5.53 -8.29 -12.10
C TRP A 296 6.65 -7.30 -12.44
N SER A 297 7.63 -7.13 -11.54
CA SER A 297 8.78 -6.26 -11.81
C SER A 297 9.61 -6.73 -13.01
N ILE A 298 9.66 -8.03 -13.30
CA ILE A 298 10.33 -8.57 -14.51
C ILE A 298 9.47 -8.31 -15.76
N VAL A 299 8.15 -8.50 -15.67
CA VAL A 299 7.23 -8.29 -16.81
C VAL A 299 7.18 -6.81 -17.25
N LEU A 300 7.44 -5.88 -16.32
CA LEU A 300 7.35 -4.44 -16.54
C LEU A 300 8.67 -3.80 -17.02
N GLN A 301 9.76 -4.54 -17.09
CA GLN A 301 11.04 -4.09 -17.68
C GLN A 301 11.03 -4.27 -19.19
#